data_518aa06750f2d01877bf17c0dbb9dd33
#
_entry.id   518aa06750f2d01877bf17c0dbb9dd33
#
_cell.length_a   1.000
_cell.length_b   1.000
_cell.length_c   1.000
_cell.angle_alpha   90.00
_cell.angle_beta   90.00
_cell.angle_gamma   90.00
#
_symmetry.space_group_name_H-M   'P 1'
#
loop_
_entity.id
_entity.type
_entity.pdbx_description
1 polymer ?
#
loop_
_entity_poly.entity_id
_entity_poly.type
_entity_poly.pdbx_seq_one_letter_code
_entity_poly.pdbx_strand_id
1 'polypeptide(L)'
;LFRSVAGLSAGALIRRFGSARVAVGATLVATVGFVGAGAASVWLVLAAALFVAGAMDAITDVAQNSHGLRVQRLYGRSILNSFHAVWSMGAVIGGIMGAALAEAGLSTTAHMVVSSVVFGIAALLAYRWLLRGPEPVSEPDDEAAAEAAAVGAVEAAPDKEPRTTSRVSPSFVLRWGTLLALTVIAASGGIVEDAGSSWAAIYLSGTFGSTAFVASLGFIALQGMQFVGRLLGDGLVDRFGQRAVARSGGAIVLVGTGAALAWPTTAGTIVGFGLAGFGVATLIPAAMDAADRLPGFAPGTGLTIVTWLLRLGFLASPPLVGAVADASSLRVGLLVLPLSGLFVVVFAQVLSTRRRPTETSPGVDGGPRA
;
A
#
# COMPACT_ATOMS: atom_id res chain seq x y z
N LEU A 1 0.81 7.30 -13.87
CA LEU A 1 1.52 7.12 -15.14
C LEU A 1 3.04 7.23 -14.97
N PHE A 2 3.56 8.31 -14.37
CA PHE A 2 5.02 8.52 -14.20
C PHE A 2 5.67 7.53 -13.22
N ARG A 3 5.04 7.18 -12.11
CA ARG A 3 5.53 6.11 -11.22
C ARG A 3 5.64 4.76 -11.95
N SER A 4 4.75 4.48 -12.90
CA SER A 4 4.79 3.24 -13.69
C SER A 4 5.94 3.25 -14.70
N VAL A 5 6.22 4.37 -15.36
CA VAL A 5 7.37 4.53 -16.27
C VAL A 5 8.69 4.49 -15.48
N ALA A 6 8.76 5.14 -14.32
CA ALA A 6 9.91 5.07 -13.42
C ALA A 6 10.16 3.63 -12.92
N GLY A 7 9.10 2.88 -12.61
CA GLY A 7 9.19 1.47 -12.24
C GLY A 7 9.77 0.59 -13.36
N LEU A 8 9.45 0.87 -14.62
CA LEU A 8 10.05 0.17 -15.77
C LEU A 8 11.56 0.44 -15.89
N SER A 9 11.99 1.68 -15.59
CA SER A 9 13.43 2.02 -15.58
C SER A 9 14.17 1.39 -14.40
N ALA A 10 13.50 1.13 -13.27
CA ALA A 10 14.06 0.50 -12.09
C ALA A 10 14.65 -0.88 -12.41
N GLY A 11 13.93 -1.72 -13.16
CA GLY A 11 14.42 -3.02 -13.59
C GLY A 11 15.73 -2.94 -14.38
N ALA A 12 15.85 -1.98 -15.31
CA ALA A 12 17.08 -1.77 -16.07
C ALA A 12 18.25 -1.28 -15.18
N LEU A 13 17.97 -0.37 -14.24
CA LEU A 13 18.94 0.11 -13.27
C LEU A 13 19.41 -1.02 -12.34
N ILE A 14 18.50 -1.85 -11.85
CA ILE A 14 18.81 -2.97 -10.97
C ILE A 14 19.69 -3.99 -11.68
N ARG A 15 19.38 -4.35 -12.92
CA ARG A 15 20.22 -5.26 -13.72
C ARG A 15 21.63 -4.70 -13.93
N ARG A 16 21.76 -3.38 -14.12
CA ARG A 16 23.06 -2.75 -14.40
C ARG A 16 23.91 -2.49 -13.16
N PHE A 17 23.29 -2.07 -12.04
CA PHE A 17 24.00 -1.57 -10.87
C PHE A 17 23.79 -2.44 -9.62
N GLY A 18 22.83 -3.36 -9.64
CA GLY A 18 22.38 -4.17 -8.50
C GLY A 18 21.37 -3.45 -7.62
N SER A 19 20.44 -4.22 -7.00
CA SER A 19 19.33 -3.70 -6.18
C SER A 19 19.82 -2.83 -5.01
N ALA A 20 20.90 -3.22 -4.32
CA ALA A 20 21.44 -2.47 -3.18
C ALA A 20 21.90 -1.05 -3.54
N ARG A 21 22.63 -0.90 -4.65
CA ARG A 21 23.10 0.42 -5.10
C ARG A 21 21.96 1.29 -5.60
N VAL A 22 21.02 0.69 -6.32
CA VAL A 22 19.86 1.41 -6.84
C VAL A 22 18.96 1.89 -5.69
N ALA A 23 18.67 1.04 -4.70
CA ALA A 23 17.88 1.42 -3.55
C ALA A 23 18.49 2.61 -2.80
N VAL A 24 19.77 2.52 -2.43
CA VAL A 24 20.44 3.60 -1.68
C VAL A 24 20.62 4.85 -2.53
N GLY A 25 21.05 4.71 -3.78
CA GLY A 25 21.24 5.85 -4.68
C GLY A 25 19.95 6.62 -4.95
N ALA A 26 18.86 5.91 -5.24
CA ALA A 26 17.55 6.52 -5.44
C ALA A 26 17.02 7.20 -4.15
N THR A 27 17.22 6.57 -2.98
CA THR A 27 16.89 7.19 -1.68
C THR A 27 17.65 8.51 -1.50
N LEU A 28 18.95 8.55 -1.76
CA LEU A 28 19.73 9.78 -1.63
C LEU A 28 19.28 10.88 -2.61
N VAL A 29 18.94 10.53 -3.83
CA VAL A 29 18.39 11.51 -4.79
C VAL A 29 16.99 11.98 -4.34
N ALA A 30 16.15 11.10 -3.78
CA ALA A 30 14.87 11.47 -3.22
C ALA A 30 15.01 12.49 -2.08
N THR A 31 16.01 12.34 -1.20
CA THR A 31 16.26 13.32 -0.12
C THR A 31 16.59 14.71 -0.66
N VAL A 32 17.34 14.81 -1.78
CA VAL A 32 17.59 16.10 -2.45
C VAL A 32 16.28 16.68 -2.98
N GLY A 33 15.40 15.85 -3.56
CA GLY A 33 14.06 16.27 -3.99
C GLY A 33 13.22 16.83 -2.83
N PHE A 34 13.22 16.19 -1.66
CA PHE A 34 12.50 16.68 -0.48
C PHE A 34 13.04 18.00 0.04
N VAL A 35 14.36 18.17 0.08
CA VAL A 35 14.97 19.48 0.44
C VAL A 35 14.57 20.55 -0.57
N GLY A 36 14.63 20.25 -1.86
CA GLY A 36 14.18 21.15 -2.92
C GLY A 36 12.71 21.53 -2.78
N ALA A 37 11.83 20.59 -2.41
CA ALA A 37 10.43 20.86 -2.15
C ALA A 37 10.23 21.77 -0.91
N GLY A 38 10.99 21.53 0.17
CA GLY A 38 10.94 22.35 1.37
C GLY A 38 11.48 23.78 1.17
N ALA A 39 12.37 23.98 0.19
CA ALA A 39 12.96 25.28 -0.15
C ALA A 39 12.22 26.00 -1.30
N ALA A 40 11.19 25.36 -1.90
CA ALA A 40 10.51 25.90 -3.07
C ALA A 40 9.70 27.16 -2.73
N SER A 41 10.01 28.26 -3.40
CA SER A 41 9.28 29.53 -3.31
C SER A 41 8.25 29.73 -4.42
N VAL A 42 8.33 28.93 -5.50
CA VAL A 42 7.42 28.98 -6.64
C VAL A 42 6.88 27.59 -6.97
N TRP A 43 5.66 27.55 -7.46
CA TRP A 43 4.96 26.30 -7.71
C TRP A 43 5.71 25.35 -8.66
N LEU A 44 6.36 25.86 -9.69
CA LEU A 44 7.09 25.04 -10.66
C LEU A 44 8.29 24.31 -10.01
N VAL A 45 9.02 24.99 -9.12
CA VAL A 45 10.12 24.38 -8.37
C VAL A 45 9.62 23.31 -7.42
N LEU A 46 8.51 23.58 -6.73
CA LEU A 46 7.84 22.58 -5.87
C LEU A 46 7.42 21.35 -6.68
N ALA A 47 6.74 21.55 -7.81
CA ALA A 47 6.30 20.47 -8.68
C ALA A 47 7.47 19.63 -9.21
N ALA A 48 8.55 20.27 -9.67
CA ALA A 48 9.75 19.59 -10.16
C ALA A 48 10.45 18.79 -9.04
N ALA A 49 10.58 19.37 -7.86
CA ALA A 49 11.19 18.73 -6.70
C ALA A 49 10.40 17.50 -6.23
N LEU A 50 9.07 17.63 -6.13
CA LEU A 50 8.17 16.53 -5.79
C LEU A 50 8.13 15.45 -6.89
N PHE A 51 8.27 15.85 -8.17
CA PHE A 51 8.37 14.90 -9.27
C PHE A 51 9.65 14.04 -9.13
N VAL A 52 10.79 14.66 -8.87
CA VAL A 52 12.06 13.95 -8.64
C VAL A 52 11.95 13.04 -7.43
N ALA A 53 11.46 13.55 -6.29
CA ALA A 53 11.28 12.76 -5.08
C ALA A 53 10.37 11.54 -5.32
N GLY A 54 9.21 11.74 -5.96
CA GLY A 54 8.26 10.66 -6.24
C GLY A 54 8.76 9.63 -7.26
N ALA A 55 9.52 10.06 -8.28
CA ALA A 55 10.15 9.15 -9.23
C ALA A 55 11.22 8.28 -8.56
N MET A 56 12.04 8.88 -7.71
CA MET A 56 13.08 8.17 -6.96
C MET A 56 12.48 7.25 -5.89
N ASP A 57 11.40 7.66 -5.23
CA ASP A 57 10.65 6.81 -4.32
C ASP A 57 10.14 5.53 -5.02
N ALA A 58 9.57 5.66 -6.21
CA ALA A 58 9.13 4.49 -6.99
C ALA A 58 10.30 3.56 -7.39
N ILE A 59 11.46 4.12 -7.75
CA ILE A 59 12.65 3.31 -8.05
C ILE A 59 13.17 2.63 -6.78
N THR A 60 13.19 3.36 -5.66
CA THR A 60 13.59 2.84 -4.35
C THR A 60 12.71 1.67 -3.93
N ASP A 61 11.38 1.81 -4.06
CA ASP A 61 10.41 0.77 -3.69
C ASP A 61 10.66 -0.53 -4.47
N VAL A 62 10.80 -0.44 -5.80
CA VAL A 62 11.12 -1.61 -6.64
C VAL A 62 12.46 -2.22 -6.25
N ALA A 63 13.48 -1.41 -6.02
CA ALA A 63 14.82 -1.90 -5.70
C ALA A 63 14.88 -2.54 -4.29
N GLN A 64 14.20 -1.97 -3.30
CA GLN A 64 14.11 -2.53 -1.95
C GLN A 64 13.33 -3.85 -1.94
N ASN A 65 12.21 -3.93 -2.66
CA ASN A 65 11.45 -5.16 -2.76
C ASN A 65 12.24 -6.27 -3.48
N SER A 66 12.93 -5.95 -4.58
CA SER A 66 13.81 -6.89 -5.28
C SER A 66 14.92 -7.39 -4.35
N HIS A 67 15.58 -6.48 -3.62
CA HIS A 67 16.60 -6.82 -2.63
C HIS A 67 16.04 -7.70 -1.49
N GLY A 68 14.86 -7.35 -0.98
CA GLY A 68 14.15 -8.10 0.05
C GLY A 68 13.83 -9.54 -0.37
N LEU A 69 13.38 -9.74 -1.60
CA LEU A 69 13.16 -11.08 -2.18
C LEU A 69 14.47 -11.87 -2.30
N ARG A 70 15.58 -11.22 -2.67
CA ARG A 70 16.90 -11.85 -2.70
C ARG A 70 17.34 -12.31 -1.30
N VAL A 71 17.17 -11.46 -0.28
CA VAL A 71 17.44 -11.82 1.12
C VAL A 71 16.52 -12.97 1.56
N GLN A 72 15.24 -12.91 1.23
CA GLN A 72 14.25 -13.95 1.58
C GLN A 72 14.64 -15.32 1.01
N ARG A 73 15.09 -15.36 -0.26
CA ARG A 73 15.58 -16.62 -0.87
C ARG A 73 16.77 -17.21 -0.11
N LEU A 74 17.72 -16.38 0.31
CA LEU A 74 18.88 -16.83 1.10
C LEU A 74 18.50 -17.22 2.52
N TYR A 75 17.49 -16.59 3.09
CA TYR A 75 17.03 -16.84 4.44
C TYR A 75 16.13 -18.09 4.55
N GLY A 76 15.57 -18.54 3.44
CA GLY A 76 14.71 -19.74 3.37
C GLY A 76 13.34 -19.60 4.06
N ARG A 77 12.94 -18.37 4.43
CA ARG A 77 11.66 -18.08 5.12
C ARG A 77 11.05 -16.81 4.54
N SER A 78 9.70 -16.73 4.54
CA SER A 78 9.02 -15.49 4.19
C SER A 78 9.31 -14.41 5.23
N ILE A 79 9.89 -13.27 4.79
CA ILE A 79 10.25 -12.12 5.63
C ILE A 79 9.77 -10.80 5.03
N LEU A 80 9.14 -10.83 3.86
CA LEU A 80 8.73 -9.62 3.15
C LEU A 80 7.69 -8.81 3.96
N ASN A 81 6.74 -9.49 4.61
CA ASN A 81 5.78 -8.84 5.50
C ASN A 81 6.46 -8.12 6.68
N SER A 82 7.55 -8.69 7.21
CA SER A 82 8.34 -8.04 8.26
C SER A 82 9.00 -6.75 7.77
N PHE A 83 9.45 -6.70 6.50
CA PHE A 83 9.99 -5.47 5.92
C PHE A 83 8.91 -4.39 5.77
N HIS A 84 7.71 -4.76 5.35
CA HIS A 84 6.58 -3.82 5.28
C HIS A 84 6.13 -3.34 6.67
N ALA A 85 6.25 -4.17 7.70
CA ALA A 85 6.02 -3.73 9.08
C ALA A 85 7.07 -2.72 9.54
N VAL A 86 8.36 -2.95 9.26
CA VAL A 86 9.42 -1.97 9.54
C VAL A 86 9.21 -0.67 8.76
N TRP A 87 8.77 -0.75 7.50
CA TRP A 87 8.40 0.43 6.70
C TRP A 87 7.28 1.24 7.38
N SER A 88 6.21 0.60 7.86
CA SER A 88 5.12 1.26 8.56
C SER A 88 5.60 1.91 9.87
N MET A 89 6.50 1.26 10.60
CA MET A 89 7.12 1.83 11.80
C MET A 89 7.97 3.06 11.46
N GLY A 90 8.68 3.02 10.32
CA GLY A 90 9.40 4.18 9.79
C GLY A 90 8.49 5.38 9.52
N ALA A 91 7.30 5.15 8.96
CA ALA A 91 6.30 6.19 8.73
C ALA A 91 5.81 6.85 10.04
N VAL A 92 5.58 6.04 11.08
CA VAL A 92 5.19 6.54 12.42
C VAL A 92 6.33 7.37 13.04
N ILE A 93 7.57 6.86 13.02
CA ILE A 93 8.74 7.58 13.55
C ILE A 93 8.95 8.89 12.79
N GLY A 94 8.86 8.87 11.45
CA GLY A 94 8.95 10.07 10.63
C GLY A 94 7.85 11.08 10.95
N GLY A 95 6.63 10.62 11.18
CA GLY A 95 5.51 11.47 11.61
C GLY A 95 5.77 12.14 12.97
N ILE A 96 6.26 11.38 13.96
CA ILE A 96 6.61 11.91 15.30
C ILE A 96 7.74 12.94 15.18
N MET A 97 8.79 12.61 14.39
CA MET A 97 9.90 13.53 14.16
C MET A 97 9.42 14.82 13.49
N GLY A 98 8.58 14.71 12.47
CA GLY A 98 8.00 15.85 11.78
C GLY A 98 7.15 16.73 12.71
N ALA A 99 6.33 16.10 13.54
CA ALA A 99 5.52 16.79 14.54
C ALA A 99 6.39 17.56 15.55
N ALA A 100 7.43 16.93 16.09
CA ALA A 100 8.33 17.53 17.06
C ALA A 100 9.12 18.72 16.47
N LEU A 101 9.64 18.58 15.24
CA LEU A 101 10.39 19.65 14.57
C LEU A 101 9.47 20.83 14.21
N ALA A 102 8.23 20.56 13.79
CA ALA A 102 7.24 21.59 13.52
C ALA A 102 6.83 22.35 14.81
N GLU A 103 6.62 21.63 15.92
CA GLU A 103 6.30 22.22 17.21
C GLU A 103 7.46 23.07 17.76
N ALA A 104 8.71 22.65 17.49
CA ALA A 104 9.91 23.41 17.80
C ALA A 104 10.08 24.68 16.93
N GLY A 105 9.16 24.96 16.01
CA GLY A 105 9.17 26.13 15.14
C GLY A 105 10.20 26.08 14.01
N LEU A 106 10.73 24.91 13.66
CA LEU A 106 11.64 24.79 12.53
C LEU A 106 10.90 25.09 11.22
N SER A 107 11.56 25.82 10.31
CA SER A 107 11.03 26.02 8.96
C SER A 107 10.93 24.69 8.20
N THR A 108 10.02 24.62 7.24
CA THR A 108 9.86 23.42 6.39
C THR A 108 11.18 23.01 5.74
N THR A 109 11.98 23.98 5.27
CA THR A 109 13.29 23.71 4.69
C THR A 109 14.25 23.07 5.70
N ALA A 110 14.35 23.66 6.92
CA ALA A 110 15.23 23.11 7.96
C ALA A 110 14.80 21.70 8.36
N HIS A 111 13.49 21.46 8.48
CA HIS A 111 12.93 20.14 8.73
C HIS A 111 13.33 19.14 7.63
N MET A 112 13.15 19.50 6.36
CA MET A 112 13.51 18.62 5.23
C MET A 112 15.03 18.34 5.19
N VAL A 113 15.87 19.32 5.51
CA VAL A 113 17.33 19.14 5.61
C VAL A 113 17.67 18.16 6.74
N VAL A 114 17.14 18.38 7.95
CA VAL A 114 17.38 17.46 9.08
C VAL A 114 16.97 16.03 8.75
N SER A 115 15.76 15.85 8.23
CA SER A 115 15.23 14.53 7.82
C SER A 115 16.12 13.90 6.76
N SER A 116 16.50 14.65 5.72
CA SER A 116 17.34 14.17 4.62
C SER A 116 18.72 13.74 5.09
N VAL A 117 19.34 14.49 6.01
CA VAL A 117 20.64 14.13 6.59
C VAL A 117 20.53 12.86 7.42
N VAL A 118 19.54 12.77 8.33
CA VAL A 118 19.35 11.61 9.21
C VAL A 118 19.10 10.35 8.39
N PHE A 119 18.12 10.37 7.50
CA PHE A 119 17.76 9.19 6.71
C PHE A 119 18.73 8.91 5.58
N GLY A 120 19.40 9.92 5.02
CA GLY A 120 20.51 9.75 4.08
C GLY A 120 21.70 9.02 4.71
N ILE A 121 22.09 9.42 5.93
CA ILE A 121 23.14 8.72 6.71
C ILE A 121 22.69 7.31 7.04
N ALA A 122 21.44 7.11 7.49
CA ALA A 122 20.91 5.77 7.76
C ALA A 122 20.95 4.87 6.53
N ALA A 123 20.59 5.37 5.35
CA ALA A 123 20.67 4.63 4.09
C ALA A 123 22.13 4.27 3.72
N LEU A 124 23.08 5.20 3.88
CA LEU A 124 24.50 4.95 3.65
C LEU A 124 25.08 3.93 4.63
N LEU A 125 24.68 4.00 5.90
CA LEU A 125 25.09 3.01 6.89
C LEU A 125 24.51 1.63 6.56
N ALA A 126 23.22 1.57 6.26
CA ALA A 126 22.54 0.34 5.87
C ALA A 126 23.19 -0.33 4.65
N TYR A 127 23.70 0.47 3.70
CA TYR A 127 24.41 -0.05 2.52
C TYR A 127 25.57 -1.00 2.86
N ARG A 128 26.18 -0.86 4.03
CA ARG A 128 27.31 -1.73 4.48
C ARG A 128 26.84 -3.18 4.71
N TRP A 129 25.57 -3.38 5.07
CA TRP A 129 24.98 -4.69 5.38
C TRP A 129 24.12 -5.27 4.25
N LEU A 130 23.88 -4.47 3.19
CA LEU A 130 23.13 -4.97 2.04
C LEU A 130 23.94 -6.01 1.24
N LEU A 131 23.26 -6.97 0.65
CA LEU A 131 23.87 -7.98 -0.21
C LEU A 131 24.49 -7.32 -1.43
N ARG A 132 25.76 -7.54 -1.63
CA ARG A 132 26.53 -7.02 -2.79
C ARG A 132 26.56 -8.06 -3.90
N GLY A 133 26.96 -7.60 -5.11
CA GLY A 133 27.12 -8.46 -6.29
C GLY A 133 25.98 -8.32 -7.29
N PRO A 134 26.13 -8.93 -8.46
CA PRO A 134 25.11 -8.92 -9.50
C PRO A 134 23.82 -9.55 -8.99
N GLU A 135 22.69 -9.07 -9.50
CA GLU A 135 21.43 -9.78 -9.29
C GLU A 135 21.59 -11.20 -9.87
N PRO A 136 21.13 -12.25 -9.19
CA PRO A 136 20.98 -13.53 -9.83
C PRO A 136 20.19 -13.29 -11.10
N VAL A 137 20.74 -13.71 -12.25
CA VAL A 137 19.95 -13.78 -13.46
C VAL A 137 18.87 -14.79 -13.11
N SER A 138 17.64 -14.32 -12.86
CA SER A 138 16.50 -15.21 -12.87
C SER A 138 16.57 -15.84 -14.24
N GLU A 139 16.75 -17.13 -14.34
CA GLU A 139 16.36 -17.86 -15.55
C GLU A 139 14.99 -17.29 -15.91
N PRO A 140 14.71 -17.02 -17.21
CA PRO A 140 13.48 -16.35 -17.59
C PRO A 140 12.37 -17.04 -16.82
N ASP A 141 11.77 -16.27 -15.90
CA ASP A 141 10.85 -16.79 -14.89
C ASP A 141 9.94 -17.77 -15.62
N ASP A 142 9.78 -18.98 -15.07
CA ASP A 142 8.83 -19.96 -15.59
C ASP A 142 7.44 -19.35 -15.80
N GLU A 143 7.15 -18.22 -15.15
CA GLU A 143 5.98 -17.36 -15.39
C GLU A 143 6.01 -16.65 -16.75
N ALA A 144 7.15 -16.06 -17.17
CA ALA A 144 7.25 -15.44 -18.51
C ALA A 144 7.36 -16.51 -19.60
N ALA A 145 8.01 -17.64 -19.30
CA ALA A 145 8.03 -18.80 -20.16
C ALA A 145 6.66 -19.51 -20.21
N ALA A 146 5.93 -19.55 -19.10
CA ALA A 146 4.55 -20.04 -19.04
C ALA A 146 3.58 -19.07 -19.74
N GLU A 147 3.81 -17.77 -19.66
CA GLU A 147 3.02 -16.76 -20.38
C GLU A 147 3.33 -16.81 -21.90
N ALA A 148 4.60 -16.96 -22.30
CA ALA A 148 5.00 -17.16 -23.70
C ALA A 148 4.54 -18.53 -24.22
N ALA A 149 4.58 -19.58 -23.41
CA ALA A 149 4.05 -20.90 -23.75
C ALA A 149 2.52 -20.90 -23.83
N ALA A 150 1.83 -20.14 -22.99
CA ALA A 150 0.38 -19.96 -23.05
C ALA A 150 -0.06 -19.20 -24.30
N VAL A 151 0.71 -18.22 -24.76
CA VAL A 151 0.47 -17.49 -26.01
C VAL A 151 0.81 -18.37 -27.22
N GLY A 152 1.88 -19.18 -27.17
CA GLY A 152 2.24 -20.13 -28.22
C GLY A 152 1.36 -21.40 -28.31
N ALA A 153 0.74 -21.79 -27.18
CA ALA A 153 -0.14 -22.96 -27.15
C ALA A 153 -1.56 -22.70 -27.70
N VAL A 154 -1.91 -21.45 -27.96
CA VAL A 154 -3.17 -21.07 -28.59
C VAL A 154 -3.11 -21.35 -30.14
N GLU A 155 -1.91 -21.45 -30.73
CA GLU A 155 -1.74 -21.67 -32.19
C GLU A 155 -1.51 -23.13 -32.61
N ALA A 156 -1.34 -24.06 -31.66
CA ALA A 156 -1.03 -25.45 -32.00
C ALA A 156 -1.74 -26.47 -31.10
N ALA A 157 -3.05 -26.62 -31.24
CA ALA A 157 -3.76 -27.76 -30.66
C ALA A 157 -4.60 -28.45 -31.75
N PRO A 158 -4.28 -29.71 -32.12
CA PRO A 158 -5.20 -30.54 -32.88
C PRO A 158 -6.32 -31.05 -31.97
N ASP A 159 -7.52 -31.08 -32.50
CA ASP A 159 -8.75 -31.64 -31.95
C ASP A 159 -8.55 -32.81 -31.00
N LYS A 160 -8.92 -32.61 -29.72
CA LYS A 160 -9.25 -33.70 -28.82
C LYS A 160 -10.57 -33.40 -28.11
N GLU A 161 -11.42 -34.40 -28.18
CA GLU A 161 -12.82 -34.47 -27.73
C GLU A 161 -13.15 -33.83 -26.37
N PRO A 162 -14.38 -33.36 -26.19
CA PRO A 162 -14.80 -32.62 -25.01
C PRO A 162 -14.95 -33.56 -23.82
N ARG A 163 -14.07 -33.45 -22.83
CA ARG A 163 -14.35 -33.94 -21.48
C ARG A 163 -15.36 -33.01 -20.83
N THR A 164 -16.61 -33.43 -20.86
CA THR A 164 -17.73 -32.83 -20.14
C THR A 164 -17.53 -32.89 -18.63
N THR A 165 -16.90 -31.87 -18.07
CA THR A 165 -17.24 -31.41 -16.73
C THR A 165 -17.64 -29.94 -16.86
N SER A 166 -18.94 -29.69 -16.95
CA SER A 166 -19.49 -28.34 -17.06
C SER A 166 -19.28 -27.59 -15.75
N ARG A 167 -18.11 -26.97 -15.57
CA ARG A 167 -17.99 -25.82 -14.70
C ARG A 167 -18.68 -24.68 -15.42
N VAL A 168 -19.86 -24.30 -14.95
CA VAL A 168 -20.57 -23.11 -15.43
C VAL A 168 -19.60 -21.95 -15.37
N SER A 169 -19.10 -21.51 -16.53
CA SER A 169 -18.27 -20.32 -16.61
C SER A 169 -19.10 -19.13 -16.13
N PRO A 170 -18.65 -18.36 -15.13
CA PRO A 170 -19.38 -17.17 -14.69
C PRO A 170 -19.65 -16.27 -15.89
N SER A 171 -20.86 -15.69 -15.97
CA SER A 171 -21.20 -14.79 -17.07
C SER A 171 -20.19 -13.61 -17.10
N PHE A 172 -19.93 -13.09 -18.30
CA PHE A 172 -19.05 -11.93 -18.51
C PHE A 172 -19.37 -10.79 -17.51
N VAL A 173 -20.67 -10.49 -17.34
CA VAL A 173 -21.15 -9.44 -16.42
C VAL A 173 -20.75 -9.72 -14.97
N LEU A 174 -20.87 -10.99 -14.52
CA LEU A 174 -20.51 -11.34 -13.14
C LEU A 174 -19.02 -11.20 -12.87
N ARG A 175 -18.17 -11.60 -13.83
CA ARG A 175 -16.70 -11.48 -13.70
C ARG A 175 -16.24 -10.03 -13.59
N TRP A 176 -16.69 -9.19 -14.52
CA TRP A 176 -16.37 -7.77 -14.51
C TRP A 176 -16.99 -7.02 -13.32
N GLY A 177 -18.19 -7.39 -12.92
CA GLY A 177 -18.84 -6.86 -11.71
C GLY A 177 -18.07 -7.21 -10.44
N THR A 178 -17.53 -8.44 -10.32
CA THR A 178 -16.68 -8.82 -9.20
C THR A 178 -15.36 -8.07 -9.21
N LEU A 179 -14.71 -7.94 -10.38
CA LEU A 179 -13.46 -7.19 -10.51
C LEU A 179 -13.66 -5.71 -10.15
N LEU A 180 -14.75 -5.09 -10.60
CA LEU A 180 -15.11 -3.73 -10.23
C LEU A 180 -15.32 -3.59 -8.71
N ALA A 181 -16.03 -4.53 -8.09
CA ALA A 181 -16.23 -4.53 -6.64
C ALA A 181 -14.91 -4.64 -5.87
N LEU A 182 -14.00 -5.51 -6.30
CA LEU A 182 -12.66 -5.62 -5.72
C LEU A 182 -11.85 -4.33 -5.91
N THR A 183 -11.96 -3.70 -7.07
CA THR A 183 -11.34 -2.39 -7.33
C THR A 183 -11.88 -1.32 -6.39
N VAL A 184 -13.20 -1.28 -6.17
CA VAL A 184 -13.83 -0.33 -5.24
C VAL A 184 -13.32 -0.56 -3.81
N ILE A 185 -13.18 -1.82 -3.37
CA ILE A 185 -12.63 -2.14 -2.04
C ILE A 185 -11.18 -1.65 -1.93
N ALA A 186 -10.32 -1.96 -2.90
CA ALA A 186 -8.93 -1.53 -2.91
C ALA A 186 -8.81 0.00 -2.96
N ALA A 187 -9.53 0.65 -3.87
CA ALA A 187 -9.54 2.11 -4.01
C ALA A 187 -10.06 2.80 -2.74
N SER A 188 -11.10 2.25 -2.09
CA SER A 188 -11.60 2.77 -0.81
C SER A 188 -10.53 2.72 0.28
N GLY A 189 -9.76 1.61 0.36
CA GLY A 189 -8.62 1.50 1.26
C GLY A 189 -7.56 2.57 0.97
N GLY A 190 -7.18 2.72 -0.30
CA GLY A 190 -6.20 3.72 -0.75
C GLY A 190 -6.64 5.15 -0.51
N ILE A 191 -7.91 5.48 -0.81
CA ILE A 191 -8.48 6.83 -0.58
C ILE A 191 -8.45 7.18 0.91
N VAL A 192 -8.83 6.25 1.79
CA VAL A 192 -8.81 6.48 3.24
C VAL A 192 -7.39 6.69 3.75
N GLU A 193 -6.44 5.87 3.30
CA GLU A 193 -5.02 6.00 3.67
C GLU A 193 -4.46 7.35 3.20
N ASP A 194 -4.69 7.71 1.94
CA ASP A 194 -4.12 8.91 1.34
C ASP A 194 -4.80 10.20 1.85
N ALA A 195 -6.14 10.26 1.83
CA ALA A 195 -6.86 11.41 2.36
C ALA A 195 -6.60 11.63 3.85
N GLY A 196 -6.54 10.54 4.64
CA GLY A 196 -6.20 10.62 6.05
C GLY A 196 -4.77 11.12 6.27
N SER A 197 -3.81 10.62 5.52
CA SER A 197 -2.40 11.04 5.62
C SER A 197 -2.19 12.50 5.20
N SER A 198 -2.86 12.94 4.14
CA SER A 198 -2.70 14.28 3.57
C SER A 198 -3.45 15.36 4.35
N TRP A 199 -4.63 15.06 4.86
CA TRP A 199 -5.56 16.07 5.36
C TRP A 199 -5.77 16.06 6.89
N ALA A 200 -5.36 15.00 7.62
CA ALA A 200 -5.61 14.90 9.05
C ALA A 200 -5.01 16.07 9.84
N ALA A 201 -3.74 16.41 9.59
CA ALA A 201 -3.07 17.50 10.29
C ALA A 201 -3.67 18.87 9.91
N ILE A 202 -4.00 19.07 8.64
CA ILE A 202 -4.64 20.31 8.15
C ILE A 202 -6.03 20.47 8.78
N TYR A 203 -6.80 19.39 8.90
CA TYR A 203 -8.12 19.43 9.51
C TYR A 203 -8.04 19.75 11.01
N LEU A 204 -7.11 19.10 11.75
CA LEU A 204 -6.92 19.33 13.18
C LEU A 204 -6.41 20.74 13.49
N SER A 205 -5.45 21.26 12.73
CA SER A 205 -4.95 22.61 12.92
C SER A 205 -5.97 23.68 12.51
N GLY A 206 -6.59 23.52 11.34
CA GLY A 206 -7.52 24.51 10.79
C GLY A 206 -8.88 24.57 11.50
N THR A 207 -9.38 23.42 11.98
CA THR A 207 -10.71 23.35 12.62
C THR A 207 -10.65 23.63 14.13
N PHE A 208 -9.60 23.15 14.81
CA PHE A 208 -9.51 23.24 16.29
C PHE A 208 -8.39 24.16 16.78
N GLY A 209 -7.61 24.77 15.89
CA GLY A 209 -6.44 25.56 16.27
C GLY A 209 -5.37 24.74 17.00
N SER A 210 -5.31 23.42 16.73
CA SER A 210 -4.36 22.53 17.39
C SER A 210 -2.92 22.91 17.08
N THR A 211 -2.01 22.72 18.05
CA THR A 211 -0.56 22.88 17.80
C THR A 211 -0.09 21.90 16.75
N ALA A 212 1.07 22.16 16.14
CA ALA A 212 1.62 21.31 15.08
C ALA A 212 1.79 19.85 15.53
N PHE A 213 2.22 19.64 16.78
CA PHE A 213 2.35 18.31 17.36
C PHE A 213 0.98 17.61 17.47
N VAL A 214 0.00 18.25 18.08
CA VAL A 214 -1.35 17.67 18.25
C VAL A 214 -2.02 17.41 16.90
N ALA A 215 -1.86 18.31 15.94
CA ALA A 215 -2.38 18.14 14.59
C ALA A 215 -1.78 16.91 13.90
N SER A 216 -0.48 16.68 14.09
CA SER A 216 0.22 15.51 13.51
C SER A 216 -0.22 14.18 14.14
N LEU A 217 -0.83 14.18 15.34
CA LEU A 217 -1.35 12.96 15.96
C LEU A 217 -2.46 12.29 15.12
N GLY A 218 -3.16 13.02 14.27
CA GLY A 218 -4.13 12.44 13.34
C GLY A 218 -3.45 11.50 12.33
N PHE A 219 -2.36 11.93 11.71
CA PHE A 219 -1.53 11.10 10.84
C PHE A 219 -0.89 9.92 11.60
N ILE A 220 -0.28 10.21 12.76
CA ILE A 220 0.39 9.20 13.60
C ILE A 220 -0.59 8.12 14.03
N ALA A 221 -1.81 8.50 14.45
CA ALA A 221 -2.86 7.55 14.82
C ALA A 221 -3.30 6.68 13.64
N LEU A 222 -3.50 7.28 12.46
CA LEU A 222 -3.88 6.55 11.25
C LEU A 222 -2.80 5.51 10.89
N GLN A 223 -1.55 5.93 10.74
CA GLN A 223 -0.46 5.05 10.32
C GLN A 223 -0.09 4.03 11.41
N GLY A 224 -0.10 4.44 12.67
CA GLY A 224 0.17 3.54 13.80
C GLY A 224 -0.89 2.44 13.94
N MET A 225 -2.17 2.80 13.84
CA MET A 225 -3.26 1.83 13.92
C MET A 225 -3.37 0.97 12.64
N GLN A 226 -2.96 1.48 11.49
CA GLN A 226 -2.81 0.68 10.29
C GLN A 226 -1.69 -0.36 10.44
N PHE A 227 -0.57 -0.01 11.05
CA PHE A 227 0.48 -0.97 11.41
C PHE A 227 -0.06 -2.07 12.32
N VAL A 228 -0.78 -1.71 13.39
CA VAL A 228 -1.40 -2.69 14.30
C VAL A 228 -2.39 -3.58 13.56
N GLY A 229 -3.24 -2.99 12.70
CA GLY A 229 -4.19 -3.72 11.89
C GLY A 229 -3.54 -4.71 10.92
N ARG A 230 -2.41 -4.34 10.29
CA ARG A 230 -1.63 -5.24 9.43
C ARG A 230 -1.00 -6.39 10.22
N LEU A 231 -0.49 -6.10 11.41
CA LEU A 231 0.13 -7.11 12.27
C LEU A 231 -0.88 -8.17 12.75
N LEU A 232 -2.11 -7.76 13.05
CA LEU A 232 -3.19 -8.64 13.47
C LEU A 232 -3.99 -9.24 12.30
N GLY A 233 -3.83 -8.66 11.11
CA GLY A 233 -4.66 -8.92 9.94
C GLY A 233 -4.69 -10.37 9.50
N ASP A 234 -3.53 -11.01 9.40
CA ASP A 234 -3.43 -12.41 8.97
C ASP A 234 -4.19 -13.34 9.95
N GLY A 235 -3.96 -13.18 11.25
CA GLY A 235 -4.67 -13.98 12.26
C GLY A 235 -6.19 -13.74 12.28
N LEU A 236 -6.62 -12.50 12.04
CA LEU A 236 -8.05 -12.19 11.93
C LEU A 236 -8.66 -12.81 10.67
N VAL A 237 -7.97 -12.75 9.55
CA VAL A 237 -8.41 -13.35 8.28
C VAL A 237 -8.49 -14.86 8.38
N ASP A 238 -7.49 -15.50 8.98
CA ASP A 238 -7.48 -16.96 9.19
C ASP A 238 -8.66 -17.42 10.07
N ARG A 239 -8.95 -16.64 11.11
CA ARG A 239 -10.04 -16.98 12.07
C ARG A 239 -11.43 -16.66 11.55
N PHE A 240 -11.62 -15.53 10.90
CA PHE A 240 -12.96 -15.00 10.54
C PHE A 240 -13.24 -15.00 9.04
N GLY A 241 -12.21 -15.16 8.20
CA GLY A 241 -12.28 -15.06 6.74
C GLY A 241 -12.19 -13.62 6.21
N GLN A 242 -11.73 -13.46 4.98
CA GLN A 242 -11.48 -12.16 4.36
C GLN A 242 -12.74 -11.26 4.33
N ARG A 243 -13.92 -11.82 4.02
CA ARG A 243 -15.19 -11.08 3.95
C ARG A 243 -15.56 -10.43 5.27
N ALA A 244 -15.50 -11.19 6.38
CA ALA A 244 -15.87 -10.69 7.69
C ALA A 244 -14.89 -9.60 8.15
N VAL A 245 -13.59 -9.80 7.96
CA VAL A 245 -12.55 -8.83 8.33
C VAL A 245 -12.70 -7.53 7.50
N ALA A 246 -12.90 -7.64 6.20
CA ALA A 246 -13.10 -6.45 5.35
C ALA A 246 -14.37 -5.69 5.71
N ARG A 247 -15.50 -6.39 5.96
CA ARG A 247 -16.76 -5.73 6.37
C ARG A 247 -16.64 -5.04 7.72
N SER A 248 -16.03 -5.68 8.70
CA SER A 248 -15.79 -5.05 10.01
C SER A 248 -14.81 -3.88 9.89
N GLY A 249 -13.77 -4.00 9.08
CA GLY A 249 -12.87 -2.89 8.78
C GLY A 249 -13.59 -1.70 8.15
N GLY A 250 -14.41 -1.94 7.11
CA GLY A 250 -15.24 -0.90 6.50
C GLY A 250 -16.24 -0.26 7.47
N ALA A 251 -16.87 -1.07 8.35
CA ALA A 251 -17.77 -0.56 9.38
C ALA A 251 -17.04 0.31 10.43
N ILE A 252 -15.83 -0.08 10.83
CA ILE A 252 -14.97 0.71 11.73
C ILE A 252 -14.62 2.06 11.09
N VAL A 253 -14.25 2.08 9.80
CA VAL A 253 -13.99 3.32 9.06
C VAL A 253 -15.25 4.19 9.02
N LEU A 254 -16.39 3.62 8.59
CA LEU A 254 -17.66 4.34 8.48
C LEU A 254 -18.07 4.98 9.79
N VAL A 255 -18.10 4.19 10.88
CA VAL A 255 -18.57 4.67 12.18
C VAL A 255 -17.52 5.58 12.83
N GLY A 256 -16.25 5.20 12.81
CA GLY A 256 -15.18 5.96 13.45
C GLY A 256 -15.00 7.35 12.84
N THR A 257 -14.84 7.43 11.52
CA THR A 257 -14.69 8.73 10.84
C THR A 257 -16.02 9.48 10.75
N GLY A 258 -17.14 8.77 10.57
CA GLY A 258 -18.47 9.36 10.58
C GLY A 258 -18.79 10.06 11.92
N ALA A 259 -18.52 9.41 13.03
CA ALA A 259 -18.70 9.99 14.36
C ALA A 259 -17.75 11.18 14.59
N ALA A 260 -16.46 11.04 14.22
CA ALA A 260 -15.48 12.11 14.32
C ALA A 260 -15.87 13.36 13.52
N LEU A 261 -16.46 13.17 12.34
CA LEU A 261 -16.96 14.29 11.53
C LEU A 261 -18.32 14.80 12.01
N ALA A 262 -19.19 13.96 12.57
CA ALA A 262 -20.50 14.40 13.07
C ALA A 262 -20.39 15.22 14.37
N TRP A 263 -19.52 14.80 15.29
CA TRP A 263 -19.23 15.50 16.56
C TRP A 263 -17.73 15.85 16.64
N PRO A 264 -17.31 16.92 15.96
CA PRO A 264 -15.91 17.23 15.80
C PRO A 264 -15.30 17.72 17.12
N THR A 265 -14.36 16.93 17.62
CA THR A 265 -13.47 17.25 18.73
C THR A 265 -12.04 16.82 18.38
N THR A 266 -11.04 17.46 18.94
CA THR A 266 -9.63 17.10 18.67
C THR A 266 -9.37 15.63 18.98
N ALA A 267 -9.73 15.16 20.17
CA ALA A 267 -9.52 13.76 20.58
C ALA A 267 -10.35 12.78 19.73
N GLY A 268 -11.64 13.07 19.50
CA GLY A 268 -12.51 12.25 18.68
C GLY A 268 -12.02 12.13 17.24
N THR A 269 -11.48 13.21 16.69
CA THR A 269 -10.89 13.20 15.34
C THR A 269 -9.63 12.34 15.27
N ILE A 270 -8.71 12.45 16.22
CA ILE A 270 -7.50 11.61 16.30
C ILE A 270 -7.90 10.13 16.41
N VAL A 271 -8.85 9.79 17.28
CA VAL A 271 -9.37 8.43 17.43
C VAL A 271 -10.05 7.95 16.12
N GLY A 272 -10.83 8.82 15.48
CA GLY A 272 -11.47 8.51 14.19
C GLY A 272 -10.47 8.17 13.09
N PHE A 273 -9.37 8.93 12.96
CA PHE A 273 -8.28 8.60 12.04
C PHE A 273 -7.56 7.30 12.43
N GLY A 274 -7.34 7.04 13.71
CA GLY A 274 -6.80 5.76 14.18
C GLY A 274 -7.69 4.57 13.79
N LEU A 275 -9.00 4.69 14.03
CA LEU A 275 -9.97 3.68 13.63
C LEU A 275 -10.00 3.49 12.10
N ALA A 276 -9.86 4.58 11.33
CA ALA A 276 -9.74 4.51 9.89
C ALA A 276 -8.52 3.69 9.46
N GLY A 277 -7.34 3.99 10.03
CA GLY A 277 -6.12 3.24 9.75
C GLY A 277 -6.25 1.75 10.06
N PHE A 278 -6.78 1.41 11.23
CA PHE A 278 -7.02 0.00 11.59
C PHE A 278 -7.98 -0.68 10.63
N GLY A 279 -9.09 0.00 10.27
CA GLY A 279 -10.13 -0.57 9.42
C GLY A 279 -9.68 -0.84 7.98
N VAL A 280 -8.75 -0.03 7.43
CA VAL A 280 -8.28 -0.21 6.04
C VAL A 280 -7.08 -1.14 5.92
N ALA A 281 -6.47 -1.54 7.01
CA ALA A 281 -5.18 -2.22 7.05
C ALA A 281 -5.08 -3.47 6.15
N THR A 282 -6.17 -4.22 6.00
CA THR A 282 -6.22 -5.48 5.24
C THR A 282 -6.94 -5.38 3.90
N LEU A 283 -7.55 -4.23 3.57
CA LEU A 283 -8.45 -4.11 2.42
C LEU A 283 -7.74 -4.26 1.09
N ILE A 284 -6.61 -3.58 0.93
CA ILE A 284 -5.82 -3.62 -0.32
C ILE A 284 -5.28 -5.02 -0.57
N PRO A 285 -4.57 -5.67 0.38
CA PRO A 285 -4.08 -7.03 0.19
C PRO A 285 -5.20 -8.04 -0.08
N ALA A 286 -6.33 -7.93 0.62
CA ALA A 286 -7.46 -8.84 0.42
C ALA A 286 -8.10 -8.70 -0.97
N ALA A 287 -8.24 -7.46 -1.47
CA ALA A 287 -8.77 -7.22 -2.80
C ALA A 287 -7.82 -7.70 -3.91
N MET A 288 -6.51 -7.49 -3.73
CA MET A 288 -5.47 -7.93 -4.67
C MET A 288 -5.40 -9.46 -4.73
N ASP A 289 -5.37 -10.15 -3.58
CA ASP A 289 -5.38 -11.62 -3.50
C ASP A 289 -6.65 -12.22 -4.15
N ALA A 290 -7.81 -11.60 -3.92
CA ALA A 290 -9.05 -12.05 -4.53
C ALA A 290 -9.09 -11.80 -6.06
N ALA A 291 -8.50 -10.70 -6.53
CA ALA A 291 -8.43 -10.36 -7.94
C ALA A 291 -7.49 -11.29 -8.72
N ASP A 292 -6.36 -11.68 -8.12
CA ASP A 292 -5.41 -12.62 -8.70
C ASP A 292 -6.03 -14.01 -8.93
N ARG A 293 -6.91 -14.43 -8.01
CA ARG A 293 -7.60 -15.73 -8.07
C ARG A 293 -8.95 -15.69 -8.81
N LEU A 294 -9.28 -14.58 -9.48
CA LEU A 294 -10.59 -14.42 -10.11
C LEU A 294 -10.73 -15.31 -11.36
N PRO A 295 -11.66 -16.29 -11.38
CA PRO A 295 -11.81 -17.20 -12.51
C PRO A 295 -12.24 -16.47 -13.79
N GLY A 296 -11.64 -16.87 -14.93
CA GLY A 296 -11.98 -16.37 -16.26
C GLY A 296 -11.17 -15.12 -16.70
N PHE A 297 -10.15 -14.77 -15.98
CA PHE A 297 -9.04 -13.92 -16.41
C PHE A 297 -7.76 -14.74 -16.52
N ALA A 298 -6.86 -14.35 -17.40
CA ALA A 298 -5.51 -14.91 -17.39
C ALA A 298 -4.82 -14.63 -16.05
N PRO A 299 -3.93 -15.51 -15.56
CA PRO A 299 -3.19 -15.30 -14.32
C PRO A 299 -2.56 -13.89 -14.26
N GLY A 300 -2.67 -13.22 -13.12
CA GLY A 300 -2.14 -11.86 -12.93
C GLY A 300 -2.98 -10.71 -13.53
N THR A 301 -3.86 -10.96 -14.52
CA THR A 301 -4.62 -9.88 -15.18
C THR A 301 -5.54 -9.14 -14.22
N GLY A 302 -6.28 -9.86 -13.38
CA GLY A 302 -7.16 -9.26 -12.38
C GLY A 302 -6.39 -8.40 -11.38
N LEU A 303 -5.26 -8.91 -10.88
CA LEU A 303 -4.34 -8.21 -10.00
C LEU A 303 -3.82 -6.92 -10.66
N THR A 304 -3.35 -7.00 -11.90
CA THR A 304 -2.84 -5.85 -12.65
C THR A 304 -3.89 -4.74 -12.78
N ILE A 305 -5.13 -5.10 -13.14
CA ILE A 305 -6.21 -4.12 -13.31
C ILE A 305 -6.53 -3.45 -11.97
N VAL A 306 -6.70 -4.22 -10.89
CA VAL A 306 -7.00 -3.66 -9.56
C VAL A 306 -5.86 -2.76 -9.08
N THR A 307 -4.60 -3.16 -9.26
CA THR A 307 -3.43 -2.36 -8.88
C THR A 307 -3.35 -1.04 -9.67
N TRP A 308 -3.64 -1.09 -10.96
CA TRP A 308 -3.67 0.11 -11.80
C TRP A 308 -4.76 1.10 -11.38
N LEU A 309 -5.97 0.60 -11.17
CA LEU A 309 -7.12 1.43 -10.77
C LEU A 309 -6.96 1.96 -9.34
N LEU A 310 -6.35 1.19 -8.44
CA LEU A 310 -5.96 1.65 -7.11
C LEU A 310 -5.02 2.87 -7.19
N ARG A 311 -4.03 2.85 -8.08
CA ARG A 311 -3.10 3.99 -8.27
C ARG A 311 -3.81 5.25 -8.76
N LEU A 312 -4.84 5.11 -9.60
CA LEU A 312 -5.69 6.23 -9.99
C LEU A 312 -6.48 6.77 -8.80
N GLY A 313 -6.94 5.90 -7.89
CA GLY A 313 -7.58 6.29 -6.64
C GLY A 313 -6.67 7.16 -5.76
N PHE A 314 -5.43 6.73 -5.55
CA PHE A 314 -4.42 7.52 -4.83
C PHE A 314 -4.15 8.87 -5.49
N LEU A 315 -4.03 8.91 -6.81
CA LEU A 315 -3.78 10.15 -7.55
C LEU A 315 -4.96 11.13 -7.47
N ALA A 316 -6.19 10.62 -7.50
CA ALA A 316 -7.40 11.43 -7.51
C ALA A 316 -7.81 11.91 -6.11
N SER A 317 -7.40 11.20 -5.04
CA SER A 317 -7.85 11.45 -3.66
C SER A 317 -7.54 12.88 -3.17
N PRO A 318 -6.29 13.40 -3.21
CA PRO A 318 -6.01 14.73 -2.68
C PRO A 318 -6.70 15.86 -3.46
N PRO A 319 -6.69 15.87 -4.82
CA PRO A 319 -7.42 16.88 -5.58
C PRO A 319 -8.93 16.85 -5.35
N LEU A 320 -9.52 15.65 -5.20
CA LEU A 320 -10.95 15.51 -4.96
C LEU A 320 -11.33 16.11 -3.60
N VAL A 321 -10.61 15.75 -2.54
CA VAL A 321 -10.86 16.31 -1.20
C VAL A 321 -10.60 17.81 -1.21
N GLY A 322 -9.52 18.29 -1.84
CA GLY A 322 -9.19 19.70 -1.95
C GLY A 322 -10.27 20.50 -2.67
N ALA A 323 -10.74 20.05 -3.85
CA ALA A 323 -11.78 20.72 -4.61
C ALA A 323 -13.11 20.83 -3.83
N VAL A 324 -13.48 19.77 -3.09
CA VAL A 324 -14.67 19.81 -2.23
C VAL A 324 -14.45 20.75 -1.03
N ALA A 325 -13.23 20.75 -0.47
CA ALA A 325 -12.88 21.63 0.63
C ALA A 325 -12.94 23.12 0.23
N ASP A 326 -12.44 23.45 -0.96
CA ASP A 326 -12.46 24.81 -1.50
C ASP A 326 -13.91 25.26 -1.84
N ALA A 327 -14.75 24.36 -2.33
CA ALA A 327 -16.14 24.66 -2.66
C ALA A 327 -17.05 24.73 -1.43
N SER A 328 -16.66 24.18 -0.29
CA SER A 328 -17.52 24.03 0.89
C SER A 328 -16.72 24.11 2.20
N SER A 329 -16.15 22.99 2.64
CA SER A 329 -15.27 22.91 3.81
C SER A 329 -14.47 21.60 3.79
N LEU A 330 -13.33 21.59 4.49
CA LEU A 330 -12.53 20.39 4.60
C LEU A 330 -13.28 19.25 5.33
N ARG A 331 -14.19 19.60 6.25
CA ARG A 331 -15.06 18.62 6.91
C ARG A 331 -15.95 17.88 5.91
N VAL A 332 -16.49 18.58 4.91
CA VAL A 332 -17.29 17.97 3.83
C VAL A 332 -16.40 17.17 2.89
N GLY A 333 -15.21 17.67 2.55
CA GLY A 333 -14.23 16.91 1.76
C GLY A 333 -13.86 15.57 2.39
N LEU A 334 -13.69 15.55 3.71
CA LEU A 334 -13.36 14.33 4.47
C LEU A 334 -14.53 13.33 4.59
N LEU A 335 -15.74 13.64 4.16
CA LEU A 335 -16.83 12.67 4.07
C LEU A 335 -16.50 11.51 3.11
N VAL A 336 -15.50 11.67 2.26
CA VAL A 336 -14.96 10.57 1.44
C VAL A 336 -14.51 9.38 2.30
N LEU A 337 -14.06 9.59 3.54
CA LEU A 337 -13.61 8.54 4.46
C LEU A 337 -14.78 7.62 4.89
N PRO A 338 -15.85 8.14 5.54
CA PRO A 338 -16.98 7.28 5.90
C PRO A 338 -17.71 6.71 4.68
N LEU A 339 -17.76 7.41 3.54
CA LEU A 339 -18.31 6.87 2.29
C LEU A 339 -17.48 5.69 1.76
N SER A 340 -16.17 5.77 1.83
CA SER A 340 -15.28 4.64 1.50
C SER A 340 -15.55 3.45 2.40
N GLY A 341 -15.71 3.67 3.72
CA GLY A 341 -16.10 2.63 4.66
C GLY A 341 -17.43 1.97 4.29
N LEU A 342 -18.42 2.76 3.89
CA LEU A 342 -19.73 2.25 3.43
C LEU A 342 -19.58 1.40 2.16
N PHE A 343 -18.80 1.85 1.16
CA PHE A 343 -18.55 1.06 -0.04
C PHE A 343 -17.88 -0.28 0.29
N VAL A 344 -16.92 -0.30 1.19
CA VAL A 344 -16.31 -1.56 1.64
C VAL A 344 -17.36 -2.49 2.26
N VAL A 345 -18.21 -2.01 3.16
CA VAL A 345 -19.27 -2.82 3.79
C VAL A 345 -20.20 -3.45 2.74
N VAL A 346 -20.58 -2.68 1.72
CA VAL A 346 -21.48 -3.12 0.64
C VAL A 346 -20.77 -4.13 -0.27
N PHE A 347 -19.55 -3.81 -0.73
CA PHE A 347 -18.87 -4.60 -1.76
C PHE A 347 -18.07 -5.77 -1.19
N ALA A 348 -17.77 -5.84 0.11
CA ALA A 348 -17.03 -6.95 0.72
C ALA A 348 -17.69 -8.33 0.53
N GLN A 349 -18.95 -8.39 0.11
CA GLN A 349 -19.63 -9.64 -0.20
C GLN A 349 -18.96 -10.47 -1.31
N VAL A 350 -18.15 -9.86 -2.18
CA VAL A 350 -17.41 -10.56 -3.24
C VAL A 350 -16.17 -11.29 -2.72
N LEU A 351 -15.69 -10.95 -1.52
CA LEU A 351 -14.57 -11.62 -0.87
C LEU A 351 -14.95 -13.00 -0.33
N SER A 352 -13.96 -13.88 -0.17
CA SER A 352 -14.18 -15.25 0.28
C SER A 352 -14.61 -15.31 1.75
N THR A 353 -15.50 -16.26 2.05
CA THR A 353 -15.89 -16.62 3.44
C THR A 353 -15.08 -17.79 3.97
N ARG A 354 -14.24 -18.43 3.15
CA ARG A 354 -13.46 -19.59 3.57
C ARG A 354 -12.37 -19.16 4.56
N ARG A 355 -12.36 -19.83 5.72
CA ARG A 355 -11.24 -19.79 6.65
C ARG A 355 -10.10 -20.59 6.03
N ARG A 356 -8.85 -20.15 6.16
CA ARG A 356 -7.71 -21.02 5.83
C ARG A 356 -7.74 -22.19 6.82
N PRO A 357 -7.64 -23.46 6.36
CA PRO A 357 -7.42 -24.57 7.29
C PRO A 357 -6.10 -24.27 8.03
N THR A 358 -6.13 -24.35 9.35
CA THR A 358 -4.90 -24.40 10.13
C THR A 358 -4.16 -25.64 9.65
N GLU A 359 -2.96 -25.48 9.07
CA GLU A 359 -2.05 -26.60 8.83
C GLU A 359 -1.75 -27.22 10.17
N THR A 360 -2.47 -28.30 10.50
CA THR A 360 -2.06 -29.22 11.56
C THR A 360 -0.72 -29.78 11.09
N SER A 361 0.35 -29.45 11.81
CA SER A 361 1.67 -30.10 11.65
C SER A 361 1.44 -31.59 11.43
N PRO A 362 2.04 -32.20 10.38
CA PRO A 362 1.98 -33.64 10.26
C PRO A 362 2.56 -34.23 11.53
N GLY A 363 1.73 -34.97 12.26
CA GLY A 363 2.10 -35.67 13.43
C GLY A 363 3.34 -36.53 13.13
N VAL A 364 4.36 -36.36 13.91
CA VAL A 364 5.48 -37.29 13.97
C VAL A 364 4.94 -38.60 14.57
N ASP A 365 4.32 -39.40 13.69
CA ASP A 365 3.92 -40.75 14.07
C ASP A 365 5.05 -41.73 13.77
N GLY A 366 5.54 -42.27 14.88
CA GLY A 366 5.86 -43.67 15.02
C GLY A 366 6.95 -44.24 14.10
N GLY A 367 8.20 -44.19 14.54
CA GLY A 367 9.20 -45.19 14.12
C GLY A 367 8.74 -46.62 14.39
N PRO A 368 9.18 -47.60 13.57
CA PRO A 368 8.75 -48.98 13.72
C PRO A 368 9.32 -49.60 14.99
N ARG A 369 8.43 -50.20 15.80
CA ARG A 369 8.80 -51.17 16.81
C ARG A 369 9.13 -52.51 16.09
N ALA A 370 10.32 -52.94 16.17
CA ALA A 370 10.74 -54.37 16.22
C ALA A 370 12.10 -54.47 16.85
#